data_f0ad3863cbdbb63533ab006bc4c76a2d
#
_entry.id   f0ad3863cbdbb63533ab006bc4c76a2d
#
_cell.length_a   1.000
_cell.length_b   1.000
_cell.length_c   1.000
_cell.angle_alpha   90.00
_cell.angle_beta   90.00
_cell.angle_gamma   90.00
#
_symmetry.space_group_name_H-M   'P 1'
#
loop_
_entity.id
_entity.type
_entity.pdbx_description
1 polymer ?
#
loop_
_entity_poly.entity_id
_entity_poly.type
_entity_poly.pdbx_seq_one_letter_code
_entity_poly.pdbx_strand_id
1 'polypeptide(L)'
;MRIFWSIFVAACLAASNSAASAQQLRVGYIPVMGVAQIFVAEGEGWTAQAGIPLKMAEFDSGPNMIQALSSGTLDVYVAGLAPLLVARSKGIDVRVVAATVVEELGFAASAQFAPYFEGRTAAQAFRAFREKTGRKAKLATQPIGSGPYTTLNYWLWEVVKADKADVEIVEMGIDATQRAILTGVVEGGSIREPALTIVRKRNPAIKLIATGAEMFPNFPGVVVAVLGSFADKNPKAVDSLVRVVVKATALLHDDPIHAAPFVSAAFGKGLVPEDILLEAIKSPQTRFTSDPRRIIESTAKLQDYQVKLGALDKPISLDGLFAVSVYDRALAGN
;
A
#
# COMPACT_ATOMS: atom_id res chain seq x y z
N MET A 1 5.35 -71.46 -50.84
CA MET A 1 6.26 -70.92 -49.89
C MET A 1 5.83 -69.48 -49.66
N ARG A 2 5.01 -69.19 -48.62
CA ARG A 2 4.39 -67.87 -48.31
C ARG A 2 5.10 -67.33 -47.06
N ILE A 3 5.81 -66.24 -47.20
CA ILE A 3 6.51 -65.54 -46.15
C ILE A 3 5.54 -64.49 -45.57
N PHE A 4 5.12 -64.68 -44.28
CA PHE A 4 4.33 -63.68 -43.54
C PHE A 4 5.29 -62.64 -42.97
N TRP A 5 5.09 -61.36 -43.32
CA TRP A 5 5.79 -60.21 -42.77
C TRP A 5 4.87 -59.59 -41.71
N SER A 6 5.25 -59.79 -40.46
CA SER A 6 4.57 -59.17 -39.31
C SER A 6 5.09 -57.73 -39.12
N ILE A 7 4.25 -56.75 -39.35
CA ILE A 7 4.54 -55.33 -39.05
C ILE A 7 4.22 -55.10 -37.59
N PHE A 8 5.25 -54.82 -36.76
CA PHE A 8 5.12 -54.42 -35.39
C PHE A 8 4.94 -52.88 -35.36
N VAL A 9 3.70 -52.39 -35.11
CA VAL A 9 3.40 -50.98 -34.94
C VAL A 9 3.65 -50.65 -33.46
N ALA A 10 4.78 -50.02 -33.19
CA ALA A 10 5.08 -49.43 -31.88
C ALA A 10 4.31 -48.12 -31.73
N ALA A 11 3.22 -48.11 -30.97
CA ALA A 11 2.50 -46.92 -30.58
C ALA A 11 3.30 -46.16 -29.49
N CYS A 12 4.07 -45.14 -29.87
CA CYS A 12 4.63 -44.17 -28.95
C CYS A 12 3.51 -43.30 -28.37
N LEU A 13 3.05 -43.61 -27.17
CA LEU A 13 2.24 -42.73 -26.38
C LEU A 13 3.13 -41.54 -25.96
N ALA A 14 3.11 -40.47 -26.71
CA ALA A 14 3.63 -39.18 -26.30
C ALA A 14 2.72 -38.66 -25.17
N ALA A 15 3.13 -38.86 -23.93
CA ALA A 15 2.57 -38.18 -22.76
C ALA A 15 2.82 -36.70 -22.98
N SER A 16 1.85 -35.98 -23.51
CA SER A 16 1.85 -34.52 -23.56
C SER A 16 1.75 -34.05 -22.12
N ASN A 17 2.89 -33.82 -21.45
CA ASN A 17 2.94 -33.00 -20.24
C ASN A 17 2.46 -31.61 -20.66
N SER A 18 1.16 -31.34 -20.52
CA SER A 18 0.64 -29.99 -20.51
C SER A 18 1.26 -29.33 -19.26
N ALA A 19 2.42 -28.72 -19.42
CA ALA A 19 2.91 -27.77 -18.43
C ALA A 19 1.79 -26.75 -18.29
N ALA A 20 1.05 -26.79 -17.18
CA ALA A 20 0.08 -25.78 -16.86
C ALA A 20 0.85 -24.45 -16.93
N SER A 21 0.52 -23.63 -17.93
CA SER A 21 1.13 -22.30 -18.07
C SER A 21 0.90 -21.57 -16.76
N ALA A 22 1.98 -21.25 -16.06
CA ALA A 22 1.91 -20.49 -14.82
C ALA A 22 1.11 -19.22 -15.11
N GLN A 23 0.01 -19.03 -14.39
CA GLN A 23 -0.85 -17.87 -14.58
C GLN A 23 -0.15 -16.62 -14.06
N GLN A 24 0.29 -15.75 -14.97
CA GLN A 24 0.89 -14.48 -14.62
C GLN A 24 -0.14 -13.58 -13.92
N LEU A 25 0.12 -13.19 -12.68
CA LEU A 25 -0.74 -12.28 -11.93
C LEU A 25 -0.44 -10.83 -12.29
N ARG A 26 -1.46 -10.08 -12.66
CA ARG A 26 -1.37 -8.64 -12.95
C ARG A 26 -1.58 -7.88 -11.66
N VAL A 27 -0.50 -7.29 -11.14
CA VAL A 27 -0.46 -6.63 -9.82
C VAL A 27 -0.37 -5.12 -10.01
N GLY A 28 -1.41 -4.41 -9.56
CA GLY A 28 -1.34 -2.96 -9.40
C GLY A 28 -0.78 -2.60 -8.03
N TYR A 29 0.12 -1.63 -7.99
CA TYR A 29 0.71 -1.16 -6.74
C TYR A 29 0.93 0.36 -6.74
N ILE A 30 1.11 0.92 -5.55
CA ILE A 30 1.56 2.30 -5.35
C ILE A 30 3.00 2.31 -4.81
N PRO A 31 3.84 3.31 -5.15
CA PRO A 31 5.26 3.31 -4.75
C PRO A 31 5.45 3.72 -3.28
N VAL A 32 5.13 2.82 -2.36
CA VAL A 32 5.25 3.01 -0.90
C VAL A 32 5.84 1.77 -0.23
N MET A 33 6.43 1.93 0.96
CA MET A 33 7.10 0.82 1.65
C MET A 33 6.17 -0.36 1.97
N GLY A 34 4.88 -0.13 2.11
CA GLY A 34 3.90 -1.20 2.28
C GLY A 34 3.79 -2.20 1.12
N VAL A 35 4.51 -1.99 0.00
CA VAL A 35 4.61 -2.93 -1.13
C VAL A 35 5.90 -3.76 -1.08
N ALA A 36 6.80 -3.50 -0.15
CA ALA A 36 8.11 -4.14 -0.07
C ALA A 36 8.03 -5.68 -0.06
N GLN A 37 7.01 -6.26 0.58
CA GLN A 37 6.81 -7.71 0.58
C GLN A 37 6.71 -8.30 -0.83
N ILE A 38 6.02 -7.61 -1.73
CA ILE A 38 5.87 -8.07 -3.12
C ILE A 38 7.21 -7.97 -3.86
N PHE A 39 7.95 -6.89 -3.67
CA PHE A 39 9.26 -6.71 -4.29
C PHE A 39 10.28 -7.72 -3.79
N VAL A 40 10.29 -8.01 -2.49
CA VAL A 40 11.12 -9.06 -1.90
C VAL A 40 10.74 -10.43 -2.45
N ALA A 41 9.46 -10.78 -2.48
CA ALA A 41 9.00 -12.07 -2.99
C ALA A 41 9.36 -12.27 -4.48
N GLU A 42 9.28 -11.20 -5.28
CA GLU A 42 9.67 -11.21 -6.70
C GLU A 42 11.18 -11.33 -6.85
N GLY A 43 11.95 -10.50 -6.13
CA GLY A 43 13.42 -10.49 -6.19
C GLY A 43 14.06 -11.80 -5.73
N GLU A 44 13.48 -12.47 -4.74
CA GLU A 44 13.86 -13.81 -4.28
C GLU A 44 13.42 -14.94 -5.24
N GLY A 45 12.60 -14.61 -6.27
CA GLY A 45 12.05 -15.59 -7.20
C GLY A 45 10.96 -16.48 -6.58
N TRP A 46 10.44 -16.15 -5.40
CA TRP A 46 9.43 -16.99 -4.71
C TRP A 46 8.09 -16.99 -5.42
N THR A 47 7.75 -15.92 -6.12
CA THR A 47 6.52 -15.82 -6.92
C THR A 47 6.56 -16.80 -8.10
N ALA A 48 7.68 -16.86 -8.83
CA ALA A 48 7.87 -17.79 -9.92
C ALA A 48 7.90 -19.25 -9.42
N GLN A 49 8.61 -19.52 -8.33
CA GLN A 49 8.66 -20.85 -7.68
C GLN A 49 7.27 -21.32 -7.21
N ALA A 50 6.43 -20.39 -6.77
CA ALA A 50 5.06 -20.68 -6.35
C ALA A 50 4.06 -20.79 -7.53
N GLY A 51 4.53 -20.68 -8.78
CA GLY A 51 3.69 -20.77 -9.98
C GLY A 51 2.83 -19.53 -10.24
N ILE A 52 3.16 -18.38 -9.66
CA ILE A 52 2.44 -17.10 -9.76
C ILE A 52 3.38 -15.96 -10.18
N PRO A 53 4.07 -16.04 -11.33
CA PRO A 53 4.91 -14.93 -11.79
C PRO A 53 4.09 -13.64 -11.89
N LEU A 54 4.69 -12.51 -11.48
CA LEU A 54 3.98 -11.23 -11.40
C LEU A 54 4.23 -10.35 -12.63
N LYS A 55 3.21 -9.59 -13.01
CA LYS A 55 3.33 -8.44 -13.92
C LYS A 55 2.92 -7.19 -13.16
N MET A 56 3.92 -6.39 -12.78
CA MET A 56 3.74 -5.22 -11.95
C MET A 56 3.32 -4.00 -12.76
N ALA A 57 2.35 -3.22 -12.26
CA ALA A 57 1.90 -1.95 -12.82
C ALA A 57 1.80 -0.89 -11.70
N GLU A 58 2.54 0.20 -11.85
CA GLU A 58 2.57 1.29 -10.90
C GLU A 58 1.43 2.27 -11.11
N PHE A 59 0.85 2.74 -10.00
CA PHE A 59 -0.20 3.77 -9.95
C PHE A 59 0.22 4.87 -8.95
N ASP A 60 -0.25 6.08 -9.18
CA ASP A 60 0.04 7.24 -8.34
C ASP A 60 -0.84 7.33 -7.08
N SER A 61 -1.95 6.57 -7.04
CA SER A 61 -2.86 6.51 -5.89
C SER A 61 -3.75 5.26 -5.92
N GLY A 62 -4.23 4.85 -4.73
CA GLY A 62 -5.17 3.73 -4.61
C GLY A 62 -6.50 3.95 -5.34
N PRO A 63 -7.17 5.13 -5.23
CA PRO A 63 -8.41 5.40 -5.97
C PRO A 63 -8.28 5.20 -7.48
N ASN A 64 -7.18 5.64 -8.09
CA ASN A 64 -6.96 5.50 -9.54
C ASN A 64 -6.78 4.03 -9.97
N MET A 65 -6.29 3.16 -9.07
CA MET A 65 -6.14 1.73 -9.33
C MET A 65 -7.48 0.96 -9.29
N ILE A 66 -8.50 1.44 -8.58
CA ILE A 66 -9.79 0.75 -8.43
C ILE A 66 -10.47 0.50 -9.78
N GLN A 67 -10.36 1.44 -10.72
CA GLN A 67 -10.95 1.25 -12.06
C GLN A 67 -10.27 0.09 -12.81
N ALA A 68 -8.96 -0.02 -12.75
CA ALA A 68 -8.21 -1.12 -13.38
C ALA A 68 -8.52 -2.47 -12.72
N LEU A 69 -8.70 -2.49 -11.39
CA LEU A 69 -9.12 -3.69 -10.68
C LEU A 69 -10.55 -4.11 -11.09
N SER A 70 -11.51 -3.18 -11.08
CA SER A 70 -12.92 -3.49 -11.37
C SER A 70 -13.17 -3.91 -12.82
N SER A 71 -12.38 -3.42 -13.77
CA SER A 71 -12.43 -3.84 -15.18
C SER A 71 -11.78 -5.19 -15.44
N GLY A 72 -11.14 -5.81 -14.43
CA GLY A 72 -10.37 -7.05 -14.59
C GLY A 72 -9.05 -6.86 -15.35
N THR A 73 -8.56 -5.62 -15.48
CA THR A 73 -7.22 -5.34 -16.03
C THR A 73 -6.13 -5.74 -15.02
N LEU A 74 -6.45 -5.72 -13.73
CA LEU A 74 -5.62 -6.21 -12.63
C LEU A 74 -6.27 -7.42 -11.97
N ASP A 75 -5.45 -8.32 -11.44
CA ASP A 75 -5.87 -9.45 -10.61
C ASP A 75 -5.68 -9.15 -9.13
N VAL A 76 -4.63 -8.39 -8.80
CA VAL A 76 -4.20 -8.08 -7.44
C VAL A 76 -4.04 -6.56 -7.27
N TYR A 77 -4.52 -6.06 -6.15
CA TYR A 77 -4.40 -4.69 -5.69
C TYR A 77 -3.47 -4.65 -4.48
N VAL A 78 -2.41 -3.83 -4.53
CA VAL A 78 -1.48 -3.63 -3.41
C VAL A 78 -1.38 -2.13 -3.12
N ALA A 79 -2.27 -1.63 -2.30
CA ALA A 79 -2.34 -0.22 -1.90
C ALA A 79 -3.16 -0.06 -0.61
N GLY A 80 -3.41 1.19 -0.19
CA GLY A 80 -4.18 1.49 1.01
C GLY A 80 -5.58 0.86 1.03
N LEU A 81 -6.07 0.49 2.21
CA LEU A 81 -7.38 -0.14 2.39
C LEU A 81 -8.54 0.80 2.07
N ALA A 82 -8.43 2.08 2.37
CA ALA A 82 -9.53 3.06 2.28
C ALA A 82 -10.26 3.08 0.91
N PRO A 83 -9.59 3.01 -0.27
CA PRO A 83 -10.27 2.95 -1.56
C PRO A 83 -11.13 1.71 -1.77
N LEU A 84 -10.80 0.59 -1.09
CA LEU A 84 -11.57 -0.65 -1.20
C LEU A 84 -12.95 -0.53 -0.55
N LEU A 85 -13.08 0.29 0.51
CA LEU A 85 -14.39 0.60 1.10
C LEU A 85 -15.29 1.35 0.10
N VAL A 86 -14.71 2.32 -0.61
CA VAL A 86 -15.41 3.04 -1.68
C VAL A 86 -15.77 2.10 -2.85
N ALA A 87 -14.88 1.18 -3.21
CA ALA A 87 -15.15 0.18 -4.24
C ALA A 87 -16.33 -0.73 -3.84
N ARG A 88 -16.33 -1.22 -2.59
CA ARG A 88 -17.43 -2.06 -2.08
C ARG A 88 -18.75 -1.32 -1.99
N SER A 89 -18.77 -0.05 -1.62
CA SER A 89 -20.00 0.75 -1.60
C SER A 89 -20.66 0.86 -2.99
N LYS A 90 -19.85 0.68 -4.05
CA LYS A 90 -20.31 0.63 -5.45
C LYS A 90 -20.59 -0.79 -5.95
N GLY A 91 -20.62 -1.79 -5.05
CA GLY A 91 -20.94 -3.18 -5.38
C GLY A 91 -19.78 -4.01 -5.93
N ILE A 92 -18.53 -3.50 -5.88
CA ILE A 92 -17.37 -4.28 -6.33
C ILE A 92 -16.96 -5.26 -5.22
N ASP A 93 -17.06 -6.57 -5.48
CA ASP A 93 -16.62 -7.61 -4.53
C ASP A 93 -15.08 -7.67 -4.52
N VAL A 94 -14.48 -6.93 -3.59
CA VAL A 94 -13.04 -6.98 -3.30
C VAL A 94 -12.82 -7.68 -1.97
N ARG A 95 -11.77 -8.51 -1.88
CA ARG A 95 -11.41 -9.29 -0.69
C ARG A 95 -9.97 -9.03 -0.31
N VAL A 96 -9.75 -8.56 0.92
CA VAL A 96 -8.41 -8.38 1.51
C VAL A 96 -7.92 -9.74 1.97
N VAL A 97 -6.81 -10.19 1.40
CA VAL A 97 -6.20 -11.51 1.68
C VAL A 97 -4.98 -11.41 2.59
N ALA A 98 -4.33 -10.24 2.66
CA ALA A 98 -3.27 -9.94 3.62
C ALA A 98 -3.24 -8.44 3.93
N ALA A 99 -2.77 -8.07 5.12
CA ALA A 99 -2.25 -6.73 5.39
C ALA A 99 -0.76 -6.71 5.00
N THR A 100 -0.15 -5.51 4.87
CA THR A 100 1.30 -5.40 4.66
C THR A 100 1.95 -4.44 5.62
N VAL A 101 1.26 -3.39 6.02
CA VAL A 101 1.76 -2.36 6.95
C VAL A 101 0.60 -1.68 7.67
N VAL A 102 0.84 -1.21 8.88
CA VAL A 102 -0.10 -0.41 9.69
C VAL A 102 0.54 0.91 10.10
N GLU A 103 -0.28 1.95 10.31
CA GLU A 103 0.15 3.28 10.83
C GLU A 103 1.31 3.91 10.03
N GLU A 104 1.40 3.62 8.74
CA GLU A 104 2.53 4.01 7.88
C GLU A 104 2.57 5.50 7.49
N LEU A 105 1.50 6.25 7.77
CA LEU A 105 1.37 7.65 7.41
C LEU A 105 1.96 8.54 8.48
N GLY A 106 2.50 9.69 8.07
CA GLY A 106 2.90 10.76 8.96
C GLY A 106 2.58 12.12 8.35
N PHE A 107 2.65 13.17 9.14
CA PHE A 107 2.61 14.55 8.66
C PHE A 107 4.00 15.16 8.71
N ALA A 108 4.54 15.50 7.53
CA ALA A 108 5.81 16.20 7.42
C ALA A 108 5.58 17.69 7.10
N ALA A 109 6.28 18.57 7.82
CA ALA A 109 6.35 19.99 7.52
C ALA A 109 7.57 20.29 6.65
N SER A 110 7.40 21.13 5.63
CA SER A 110 8.50 21.64 4.81
C SER A 110 9.51 22.41 5.65
N ALA A 111 10.73 22.60 5.14
CA ALA A 111 11.79 23.32 5.84
C ALA A 111 11.37 24.74 6.29
N GLN A 112 10.52 25.41 5.51
CA GLN A 112 10.02 26.75 5.84
C GLN A 112 8.92 26.75 6.90
N PHE A 113 8.19 25.64 7.01
CA PHE A 113 7.06 25.51 7.92
C PHE A 113 7.41 24.84 9.26
N ALA A 114 8.40 23.94 9.27
CA ALA A 114 8.81 23.23 10.48
C ALA A 114 9.11 24.13 11.70
N PRO A 115 9.74 25.33 11.58
CA PRO A 115 9.99 26.20 12.72
C PRO A 115 8.73 26.71 13.43
N TYR A 116 7.58 26.72 12.77
CA TYR A 116 6.33 27.15 13.42
C TYR A 116 5.85 26.18 14.49
N PHE A 117 6.30 24.91 14.46
CA PHE A 117 5.93 23.90 15.46
C PHE A 117 6.79 23.94 16.72
N GLU A 118 7.90 24.69 16.74
CA GLU A 118 8.77 24.80 17.90
C GLU A 118 8.03 25.46 19.06
N GLY A 119 7.84 24.74 20.17
CA GLY A 119 7.14 25.20 21.37
C GLY A 119 5.63 25.46 21.19
N ARG A 120 5.01 24.94 20.11
CA ARG A 120 3.59 25.14 19.80
C ARG A 120 2.88 23.82 19.52
N THR A 121 1.59 23.77 19.82
CA THR A 121 0.71 22.73 19.27
C THR A 121 0.56 22.91 17.77
N ALA A 122 0.15 21.85 17.08
CA ALA A 122 -0.05 21.94 15.63
C ALA A 122 -1.11 23.00 15.23
N ALA A 123 -2.21 23.12 15.99
CA ALA A 123 -3.20 24.17 15.75
C ALA A 123 -2.63 25.57 15.90
N GLN A 124 -1.78 25.78 16.91
CA GLN A 124 -1.10 27.08 17.11
C GLN A 124 -0.10 27.36 15.99
N ALA A 125 0.60 26.33 15.47
CA ALA A 125 1.54 26.48 14.38
C ALA A 125 0.84 26.92 13.08
N PHE A 126 -0.29 26.31 12.73
CA PHE A 126 -1.10 26.71 11.56
C PHE A 126 -1.61 28.14 11.68
N ARG A 127 -2.13 28.53 12.85
CA ARG A 127 -2.59 29.89 13.12
C ARG A 127 -1.46 30.90 13.02
N ALA A 128 -0.32 30.66 13.68
CA ALA A 128 0.83 31.54 13.63
C ALA A 128 1.38 31.72 12.21
N PHE A 129 1.34 30.67 11.39
CA PHE A 129 1.71 30.78 9.98
C PHE A 129 0.76 31.71 9.23
N ARG A 130 -0.56 31.54 9.36
CA ARG A 130 -1.55 32.41 8.72
C ARG A 130 -1.42 33.86 9.18
N GLU A 131 -1.28 34.10 10.47
CA GLU A 131 -1.11 35.45 11.03
C GLU A 131 0.13 36.15 10.49
N LYS A 132 1.25 35.41 10.35
CA LYS A 132 2.50 35.99 9.84
C LYS A 132 2.50 36.18 8.33
N THR A 133 1.86 35.31 7.56
CA THR A 133 1.96 35.29 6.10
C THR A 133 0.73 35.85 5.37
N GLY A 134 -0.39 36.01 6.07
CA GLY A 134 -1.69 36.41 5.50
C GLY A 134 -2.38 35.32 4.68
N ARG A 135 -1.83 34.08 4.61
CA ARG A 135 -2.37 32.99 3.80
C ARG A 135 -2.51 31.68 4.59
N LYS A 136 -3.38 30.79 4.13
CA LYS A 136 -3.54 29.45 4.67
C LYS A 136 -2.30 28.61 4.42
N ALA A 137 -2.00 27.69 5.32
CA ALA A 137 -1.02 26.64 5.10
C ALA A 137 -1.56 25.62 4.09
N LYS A 138 -0.89 25.44 2.95
CA LYS A 138 -1.23 24.43 1.94
C LYS A 138 -0.66 23.09 2.36
N LEU A 139 -1.52 22.08 2.49
CA LEU A 139 -1.15 20.74 2.92
C LEU A 139 -1.48 19.73 1.81
N ALA A 140 -0.45 19.05 1.32
CA ALA A 140 -0.59 18.06 0.26
C ALA A 140 -1.06 16.72 0.80
N THR A 141 -1.95 16.06 0.05
CA THR A 141 -2.38 14.68 0.31
C THR A 141 -2.85 14.01 -0.98
N GLN A 142 -3.06 12.68 -0.95
CA GLN A 142 -3.63 11.96 -2.09
C GLN A 142 -5.13 12.27 -2.22
N PRO A 143 -5.76 11.88 -3.37
CA PRO A 143 -7.15 12.22 -3.66
C PRO A 143 -8.15 11.72 -2.62
N ILE A 144 -9.33 12.36 -2.58
CA ILE A 144 -10.47 11.95 -1.75
C ILE A 144 -10.75 10.45 -1.90
N GLY A 145 -11.13 9.80 -0.79
CA GLY A 145 -11.32 8.35 -0.72
C GLY A 145 -10.01 7.57 -0.47
N SER A 146 -8.84 8.22 -0.53
CA SER A 146 -7.58 7.60 -0.14
C SER A 146 -7.38 7.60 1.38
N GLY A 147 -6.49 6.69 1.85
CA GLY A 147 -6.08 6.66 3.25
C GLY A 147 -5.43 7.96 3.71
N PRO A 148 -4.44 8.51 2.99
CA PRO A 148 -3.79 9.77 3.35
C PRO A 148 -4.75 10.95 3.47
N TYR A 149 -5.72 11.07 2.55
CA TYR A 149 -6.76 12.10 2.65
C TYR A 149 -7.57 11.98 3.93
N THR A 150 -8.03 10.75 4.22
CA THR A 150 -8.84 10.47 5.41
C THR A 150 -8.04 10.74 6.69
N THR A 151 -6.79 10.27 6.76
CA THR A 151 -5.93 10.41 7.94
C THR A 151 -5.54 11.87 8.19
N LEU A 152 -5.19 12.63 7.14
CA LEU A 152 -4.86 14.05 7.29
C LEU A 152 -6.05 14.85 7.81
N ASN A 153 -7.25 14.63 7.24
CA ASN A 153 -8.46 15.30 7.69
C ASN A 153 -8.82 14.93 9.13
N TYR A 154 -8.72 13.63 9.49
CA TYR A 154 -8.96 13.17 10.86
C TYR A 154 -8.01 13.85 11.84
N TRP A 155 -6.70 13.88 11.52
CA TRP A 155 -5.72 14.53 12.36
C TRP A 155 -5.98 16.03 12.54
N LEU A 156 -6.23 16.74 11.45
CA LEU A 156 -6.49 18.18 11.47
C LEU A 156 -7.74 18.54 12.29
N TRP A 157 -8.84 17.84 12.05
CA TRP A 157 -10.14 18.28 12.57
C TRP A 157 -10.55 17.58 13.87
N GLU A 158 -10.13 16.32 14.08
CA GLU A 158 -10.51 15.56 15.26
C GLU A 158 -9.42 15.50 16.33
N VAL A 159 -8.14 15.48 15.95
CA VAL A 159 -7.04 15.35 16.90
C VAL A 159 -6.51 16.72 17.32
N VAL A 160 -5.98 17.50 16.38
CA VAL A 160 -5.33 18.79 16.69
C VAL A 160 -6.32 19.96 16.76
N LYS A 161 -7.57 19.77 16.29
CA LYS A 161 -8.62 20.81 16.28
C LYS A 161 -8.16 22.10 15.59
N ALA A 162 -7.50 21.98 14.44
CA ALA A 162 -7.08 23.12 13.66
C ALA A 162 -8.30 23.91 13.13
N ASP A 163 -8.14 25.22 12.97
CA ASP A 163 -9.17 26.04 12.34
C ASP A 163 -9.09 25.86 10.82
N LYS A 164 -10.24 25.63 10.17
CA LYS A 164 -10.35 25.54 8.70
C LYS A 164 -9.92 26.83 7.99
N ALA A 165 -9.92 27.95 8.70
CA ALA A 165 -9.41 29.22 8.18
C ALA A 165 -7.87 29.22 8.06
N ASP A 166 -7.16 28.34 8.77
CA ASP A 166 -5.69 28.31 8.82
C ASP A 166 -5.08 27.36 7.77
N VAL A 167 -5.88 26.43 7.20
CA VAL A 167 -5.41 25.30 6.39
C VAL A 167 -6.15 25.22 5.05
N GLU A 168 -5.41 24.87 3.99
CA GLU A 168 -5.92 24.51 2.67
C GLU A 168 -5.37 23.13 2.31
N ILE A 169 -6.26 22.17 2.00
CA ILE A 169 -5.86 20.83 1.58
C ILE A 169 -5.76 20.79 0.06
N VAL A 170 -4.63 20.30 -0.46
CA VAL A 170 -4.34 20.20 -1.90
C VAL A 170 -4.15 18.72 -2.25
N GLU A 171 -4.97 18.21 -3.16
CA GLU A 171 -4.92 16.84 -3.62
C GLU A 171 -3.90 16.66 -4.73
N MET A 172 -3.02 15.65 -4.60
CA MET A 172 -2.02 15.29 -5.62
C MET A 172 -1.53 13.86 -5.44
N GLY A 173 -0.85 13.29 -6.45
CA GLY A 173 -0.26 11.95 -6.37
C GLY A 173 0.94 11.88 -5.41
N ILE A 174 1.40 10.67 -5.13
CA ILE A 174 2.46 10.38 -4.13
C ILE A 174 3.75 11.14 -4.46
N ASP A 175 4.25 11.02 -5.68
CA ASP A 175 5.49 11.68 -6.12
C ASP A 175 5.37 13.21 -6.14
N ALA A 176 4.21 13.72 -6.52
CA ALA A 176 3.95 15.15 -6.48
C ALA A 176 3.94 15.68 -5.04
N THR A 177 3.35 14.95 -4.10
CA THR A 177 3.37 15.28 -2.67
C THR A 177 4.80 15.33 -2.14
N GLN A 178 5.62 14.32 -2.44
CA GLN A 178 7.04 14.28 -2.04
C GLN A 178 7.80 15.50 -2.57
N ARG A 179 7.66 15.80 -3.86
CA ARG A 179 8.33 16.96 -4.50
C ARG A 179 7.85 18.28 -3.92
N ALA A 180 6.54 18.44 -3.71
CA ALA A 180 5.96 19.67 -3.19
C ALA A 180 6.44 19.99 -1.76
N ILE A 181 6.55 18.97 -0.89
CA ILE A 181 7.11 19.12 0.46
C ILE A 181 8.61 19.47 0.38
N LEU A 182 9.38 18.76 -0.46
CA LEU A 182 10.82 18.96 -0.60
C LEU A 182 11.18 20.36 -1.09
N THR A 183 10.40 20.89 -2.05
CA THR A 183 10.64 22.20 -2.66
C THR A 183 9.96 23.35 -1.89
N GLY A 184 9.10 23.05 -0.90
CA GLY A 184 8.37 24.07 -0.13
C GLY A 184 7.24 24.76 -0.91
N VAL A 185 6.76 24.15 -2.01
CA VAL A 185 5.55 24.59 -2.73
C VAL A 185 4.30 24.43 -1.88
N VAL A 186 4.33 23.48 -0.96
CA VAL A 186 3.34 23.31 0.12
C VAL A 186 4.03 23.42 1.49
N GLU A 187 3.27 23.80 2.51
CA GLU A 187 3.76 23.92 3.88
C GLU A 187 4.01 22.55 4.52
N GLY A 188 3.30 21.52 4.06
CA GLY A 188 3.48 20.16 4.55
C GLY A 188 2.53 19.20 3.88
N GLY A 189 2.44 17.96 4.40
CA GLY A 189 1.49 17.00 3.84
C GLY A 189 1.59 15.61 4.46
N SER A 190 0.64 14.76 4.05
CA SER A 190 0.67 13.34 4.37
C SER A 190 1.77 12.65 3.59
N ILE A 191 2.70 12.02 4.30
CA ILE A 191 3.86 11.35 3.72
C ILE A 191 4.04 9.98 4.39
N ARG A 192 4.75 9.09 3.72
CA ARG A 192 5.09 7.75 4.22
C ARG A 192 6.45 7.33 3.67
N GLU A 193 6.97 6.21 4.14
CA GLU A 193 8.22 5.67 3.61
C GLU A 193 8.05 5.08 2.19
N PRO A 194 9.06 5.18 1.32
CA PRO A 194 10.40 5.75 1.55
C PRO A 194 10.47 7.27 1.36
N ALA A 195 9.40 7.93 0.91
CA ALA A 195 9.39 9.35 0.60
C ALA A 195 9.78 10.23 1.82
N LEU A 196 9.38 9.85 3.04
CA LEU A 196 9.75 10.56 4.27
C LEU A 196 11.27 10.54 4.48
N THR A 197 11.90 9.38 4.41
CA THR A 197 13.35 9.25 4.52
C THR A 197 14.06 10.05 3.42
N ILE A 198 13.61 9.93 2.16
CA ILE A 198 14.16 10.66 1.02
C ILE A 198 14.14 12.18 1.24
N VAL A 199 12.99 12.76 1.61
CA VAL A 199 12.90 14.22 1.78
C VAL A 199 13.75 14.71 2.95
N ARG A 200 13.81 13.96 4.06
CA ARG A 200 14.63 14.31 5.22
C ARG A 200 16.13 14.20 4.97
N LYS A 201 16.57 13.21 4.19
CA LYS A 201 17.97 13.08 3.75
C LYS A 201 18.37 14.22 2.83
N ARG A 202 17.50 14.59 1.88
CA ARG A 202 17.76 15.70 0.93
C ARG A 202 17.70 17.06 1.60
N ASN A 203 16.83 17.22 2.60
CA ASN A 203 16.70 18.47 3.36
C ASN A 203 16.39 18.16 4.83
N PRO A 204 17.41 18.14 5.72
CA PRO A 204 17.23 17.82 7.14
C PRO A 204 16.38 18.86 7.93
N ALA A 205 16.09 20.02 7.35
CA ALA A 205 15.17 20.99 7.94
C ALA A 205 13.70 20.57 7.80
N ILE A 206 13.36 19.61 6.91
CA ILE A 206 12.04 18.99 6.85
C ILE A 206 11.87 18.11 8.10
N LYS A 207 10.74 18.27 8.79
CA LYS A 207 10.48 17.55 10.04
C LYS A 207 9.21 16.70 9.95
N LEU A 208 9.27 15.49 10.48
CA LEU A 208 8.07 14.72 10.82
C LEU A 208 7.46 15.36 12.06
N ILE A 209 6.27 15.87 11.94
CA ILE A 209 5.54 16.58 12.99
C ILE A 209 4.59 15.64 13.74
N ALA A 210 3.98 14.70 13.03
CA ALA A 210 3.11 13.71 13.62
C ALA A 210 3.32 12.35 12.95
N THR A 211 3.41 11.32 13.76
CA THR A 211 3.47 9.90 13.32
C THR A 211 2.09 9.38 12.94
N GLY A 212 2.03 8.23 12.28
CA GLY A 212 0.74 7.60 11.93
C GLY A 212 -0.11 7.27 13.15
N ALA A 213 0.52 6.79 14.23
CA ALA A 213 -0.17 6.51 15.49
C ALA A 213 -0.78 7.77 16.13
N GLU A 214 -0.08 8.92 16.04
CA GLU A 214 -0.59 10.21 16.54
C GLU A 214 -1.67 10.79 15.63
N MET A 215 -1.59 10.53 14.32
CA MET A 215 -2.59 11.03 13.36
C MET A 215 -3.88 10.22 13.40
N PHE A 216 -3.79 8.90 13.39
CA PHE A 216 -4.93 7.97 13.42
C PHE A 216 -4.48 6.63 14.02
N PRO A 217 -4.68 6.42 15.32
CA PRO A 217 -4.25 5.18 16.00
C PRO A 217 -4.79 3.91 15.33
N ASN A 218 -3.91 2.94 15.12
CA ASN A 218 -4.18 1.67 14.44
C ASN A 218 -4.67 1.82 12.99
N PHE A 219 -4.29 2.91 12.30
CA PHE A 219 -4.71 3.13 10.91
C PHE A 219 -4.41 1.91 10.03
N PRO A 220 -5.42 1.37 9.29
CA PRO A 220 -5.19 0.27 8.37
C PRO A 220 -4.46 0.79 7.12
N GLY A 221 -3.18 0.43 7.00
CA GLY A 221 -2.30 0.91 5.93
C GLY A 221 -2.54 0.20 4.60
N VAL A 222 -1.45 -0.32 4.01
CA VAL A 222 -1.50 -1.05 2.74
C VAL A 222 -1.96 -2.49 2.96
N VAL A 223 -2.68 -3.00 1.99
CA VAL A 223 -3.21 -4.38 1.96
C VAL A 223 -2.95 -5.03 0.60
N VAL A 224 -2.97 -6.35 0.57
CA VAL A 224 -3.12 -7.15 -0.64
C VAL A 224 -4.58 -7.55 -0.77
N ALA A 225 -5.21 -7.17 -1.86
CA ALA A 225 -6.60 -7.50 -2.12
C ALA A 225 -6.78 -8.02 -3.57
N VAL A 226 -7.83 -8.80 -3.76
CA VAL A 226 -8.21 -9.37 -5.06
C VAL A 226 -9.71 -9.21 -5.29
N LEU A 227 -10.16 -9.32 -6.54
CA LEU A 227 -11.60 -9.48 -6.81
C LEU A 227 -12.08 -10.83 -6.26
N GLY A 228 -13.30 -10.86 -5.69
CA GLY A 228 -13.91 -12.11 -5.21
C GLY A 228 -14.01 -13.15 -6.31
N SER A 229 -14.42 -12.76 -7.51
CA SER A 229 -14.50 -13.66 -8.68
C SER A 229 -13.13 -14.23 -9.07
N PHE A 230 -12.04 -13.49 -8.87
CA PHE A 230 -10.68 -14.00 -9.11
C PHE A 230 -10.30 -15.02 -8.03
N ALA A 231 -10.55 -14.70 -6.75
CA ALA A 231 -10.25 -15.60 -5.64
C ALA A 231 -11.00 -16.94 -5.75
N ASP A 232 -12.26 -16.91 -6.15
CA ASP A 232 -13.10 -18.09 -6.29
C ASP A 232 -12.62 -19.01 -7.46
N LYS A 233 -12.13 -18.42 -8.54
CA LYS A 233 -11.60 -19.15 -9.70
C LYS A 233 -10.18 -19.66 -9.51
N ASN A 234 -9.37 -18.97 -8.70
CA ASN A 234 -7.93 -19.20 -8.58
C ASN A 234 -7.49 -19.35 -7.10
N PRO A 235 -8.15 -20.18 -6.26
CA PRO A 235 -7.86 -20.25 -4.84
C PRO A 235 -6.40 -20.61 -4.53
N LYS A 236 -5.80 -21.53 -5.31
CA LYS A 236 -4.40 -21.92 -5.13
C LYS A 236 -3.42 -20.77 -5.39
N ALA A 237 -3.70 -19.94 -6.40
CA ALA A 237 -2.85 -18.79 -6.71
C ALA A 237 -2.93 -17.73 -5.59
N VAL A 238 -4.13 -17.52 -5.03
CA VAL A 238 -4.33 -16.60 -3.91
C VAL A 238 -3.64 -17.13 -2.64
N ASP A 239 -3.74 -18.44 -2.34
CA ASP A 239 -3.02 -19.05 -1.21
C ASP A 239 -1.50 -18.92 -1.37
N SER A 240 -0.97 -19.14 -2.59
CA SER A 240 0.44 -18.94 -2.90
C SER A 240 0.87 -17.47 -2.72
N LEU A 241 0.05 -16.52 -3.17
CA LEU A 241 0.30 -15.08 -2.99
C LEU A 241 0.40 -14.72 -1.50
N VAL A 242 -0.53 -15.21 -0.68
CA VAL A 242 -0.50 -14.97 0.77
C VAL A 242 0.75 -15.57 1.41
N ARG A 243 1.13 -16.80 1.05
CA ARG A 243 2.36 -17.45 1.57
C ARG A 243 3.62 -16.64 1.27
N VAL A 244 3.78 -16.15 0.04
CA VAL A 244 4.98 -15.36 -0.31
C VAL A 244 4.97 -14.00 0.40
N VAL A 245 3.81 -13.39 0.64
CA VAL A 245 3.67 -12.16 1.44
C VAL A 245 4.07 -12.40 2.90
N VAL A 246 3.61 -13.49 3.51
CA VAL A 246 3.99 -13.88 4.88
C VAL A 246 5.49 -14.09 4.98
N LYS A 247 6.07 -14.87 4.05
CA LYS A 247 7.51 -15.16 4.01
C LYS A 247 8.34 -13.89 3.83
N ALA A 248 7.91 -12.98 2.94
CA ALA A 248 8.58 -11.71 2.71
C ALA A 248 8.46 -10.76 3.91
N THR A 249 7.33 -10.80 4.63
CA THR A 249 7.17 -10.06 5.88
C THR A 249 8.17 -10.52 6.94
N ALA A 250 8.36 -11.83 7.10
CA ALA A 250 9.37 -12.37 8.00
C ALA A 250 10.78 -11.91 7.62
N LEU A 251 11.16 -11.99 6.34
CA LEU A 251 12.47 -11.54 5.89
C LEU A 251 12.72 -10.05 6.14
N LEU A 252 11.72 -9.20 5.90
CA LEU A 252 11.81 -7.76 6.17
C LEU A 252 12.01 -7.44 7.65
N HIS A 253 11.50 -8.28 8.56
CA HIS A 253 11.73 -8.16 10.00
C HIS A 253 13.07 -8.73 10.44
N ASP A 254 13.40 -9.95 9.99
CA ASP A 254 14.49 -10.73 10.52
C ASP A 254 15.84 -10.34 9.88
N ASP A 255 15.82 -10.04 8.58
CA ASP A 255 17.02 -9.63 7.82
C ASP A 255 16.71 -8.52 6.80
N PRO A 256 16.47 -7.28 7.27
CA PRO A 256 16.22 -6.16 6.41
C PRO A 256 17.41 -5.80 5.49
N ILE A 257 18.63 -6.20 5.85
CA ILE A 257 19.81 -5.97 5.02
C ILE A 257 19.74 -6.83 3.77
N HIS A 258 19.39 -8.10 3.91
CA HIS A 258 19.18 -9.00 2.77
C HIS A 258 17.99 -8.57 1.90
N ALA A 259 16.93 -8.02 2.50
CA ALA A 259 15.74 -7.57 1.78
C ALA A 259 15.96 -6.26 0.98
N ALA A 260 16.84 -5.36 1.45
CA ALA A 260 17.00 -4.01 0.90
C ALA A 260 17.35 -3.95 -0.59
N PRO A 261 18.25 -4.79 -1.15
CA PRO A 261 18.57 -4.81 -2.58
C PRO A 261 17.35 -5.04 -3.48
N PHE A 262 16.44 -5.94 -3.10
CA PHE A 262 15.23 -6.24 -3.88
C PHE A 262 14.26 -5.07 -3.88
N VAL A 263 14.12 -4.42 -2.74
CA VAL A 263 13.30 -3.21 -2.60
C VAL A 263 13.92 -2.06 -3.42
N SER A 264 15.25 -1.89 -3.37
CA SER A 264 15.98 -0.87 -4.12
C SER A 264 15.86 -1.06 -5.64
N ALA A 265 15.96 -2.28 -6.13
CA ALA A 265 15.82 -2.57 -7.56
C ALA A 265 14.42 -2.19 -8.10
N ALA A 266 13.38 -2.29 -7.25
CA ALA A 266 12.00 -2.02 -7.64
C ALA A 266 11.62 -0.53 -7.48
N PHE A 267 12.04 0.14 -6.40
CA PHE A 267 11.70 1.53 -6.17
C PHE A 267 12.45 2.48 -7.12
N GLY A 268 11.68 3.38 -7.75
CA GLY A 268 12.26 4.40 -8.62
C GLY A 268 13.15 3.82 -9.73
N LYS A 269 12.94 2.56 -10.11
CA LYS A 269 13.76 1.84 -11.11
C LYS A 269 15.25 1.82 -10.74
N GLY A 270 15.54 1.64 -9.44
CA GLY A 270 16.90 1.63 -8.90
C GLY A 270 17.55 3.03 -8.74
N LEU A 271 16.77 4.11 -8.86
CA LEU A 271 17.28 5.48 -8.70
C LEU A 271 17.37 5.93 -7.23
N VAL A 272 16.74 5.20 -6.31
CA VAL A 272 16.83 5.47 -4.87
C VAL A 272 17.96 4.61 -4.29
N PRO A 273 18.97 5.20 -3.65
CA PRO A 273 20.08 4.46 -3.06
C PRO A 273 19.61 3.41 -2.03
N GLU A 274 20.29 2.27 -2.00
CA GLU A 274 19.94 1.14 -1.14
C GLU A 274 19.97 1.49 0.36
N ASP A 275 20.95 2.29 0.80
CA ASP A 275 21.06 2.74 2.19
C ASP A 275 19.85 3.57 2.65
N ILE A 276 19.29 4.38 1.75
CA ILE A 276 18.04 5.14 2.01
C ILE A 276 16.87 4.17 2.18
N LEU A 277 16.78 3.14 1.32
CA LEU A 277 15.69 2.17 1.41
C LEU A 277 15.84 1.25 2.61
N LEU A 278 17.07 0.87 2.98
CA LEU A 278 17.33 0.14 4.21
C LEU A 278 16.92 0.95 5.45
N GLU A 279 17.18 2.27 5.47
CA GLU A 279 16.71 3.15 6.53
C GLU A 279 15.18 3.23 6.57
N ALA A 280 14.54 3.32 5.40
CA ALA A 280 13.09 3.34 5.30
C ALA A 280 12.44 2.01 5.73
N ILE A 281 13.05 0.86 5.41
CA ILE A 281 12.62 -0.47 5.90
C ILE A 281 12.68 -0.51 7.44
N LYS A 282 13.76 0.00 8.03
CA LYS A 282 13.97 0.04 9.49
C LYS A 282 13.25 1.18 10.20
N SER A 283 12.60 2.07 9.46
CA SER A 283 11.91 3.22 10.02
C SER A 283 10.79 2.78 10.99
N PRO A 284 10.66 3.41 12.17
CA PRO A 284 9.53 3.15 13.06
C PRO A 284 8.17 3.49 12.43
N GLN A 285 8.16 4.22 11.31
CA GLN A 285 6.95 4.48 10.51
C GLN A 285 6.60 3.31 9.57
N THR A 286 7.47 2.29 9.44
CA THR A 286 7.22 1.10 8.62
C THR A 286 6.93 -0.08 9.53
N ARG A 287 5.66 -0.24 9.91
CA ARG A 287 5.21 -1.32 10.79
C ARG A 287 4.65 -2.47 9.94
N PHE A 288 5.53 -3.31 9.41
CA PHE A 288 5.17 -4.46 8.61
C PHE A 288 4.29 -5.46 9.36
N THR A 289 3.37 -6.06 8.63
CA THR A 289 2.52 -7.16 9.09
C THR A 289 2.08 -7.98 7.88
N SER A 290 1.50 -9.17 8.09
CA SER A 290 0.82 -9.92 7.04
C SER A 290 -0.62 -10.27 7.42
N ASP A 291 -0.94 -10.24 8.71
CA ASP A 291 -2.23 -10.68 9.23
C ASP A 291 -3.34 -9.64 9.03
N PRO A 292 -4.36 -9.93 8.22
CA PRO A 292 -5.45 -9.00 7.97
C PRO A 292 -6.34 -8.75 9.19
N ARG A 293 -6.32 -9.61 10.22
CA ARG A 293 -7.09 -9.43 11.47
C ARG A 293 -6.69 -8.18 12.22
N ARG A 294 -5.41 -7.76 12.11
CA ARG A 294 -4.88 -6.59 12.81
C ARG A 294 -5.54 -5.27 12.44
N ILE A 295 -6.24 -5.22 11.30
CA ILE A 295 -6.81 -4.00 10.76
C ILE A 295 -8.36 -4.00 10.69
N ILE A 296 -9.02 -5.09 11.10
CA ILE A 296 -10.49 -5.20 10.98
C ILE A 296 -11.18 -4.12 11.83
N GLU A 297 -10.83 -4.02 13.11
CA GLU A 297 -11.46 -3.07 14.05
C GLU A 297 -11.25 -1.61 13.60
N SER A 298 -10.01 -1.27 13.25
CA SER A 298 -9.68 0.09 12.81
C SER A 298 -10.31 0.47 11.47
N THR A 299 -10.67 -0.52 10.65
CA THR A 299 -11.41 -0.31 9.40
C THR A 299 -12.82 0.23 9.63
N ALA A 300 -13.50 -0.21 10.68
CA ALA A 300 -14.80 0.34 11.05
C ALA A 300 -14.70 1.84 11.37
N LYS A 301 -13.70 2.23 12.16
CA LYS A 301 -13.44 3.64 12.49
C LYS A 301 -13.05 4.47 11.26
N LEU A 302 -12.27 3.88 10.35
CA LEU A 302 -11.88 4.52 9.09
C LEU A 302 -13.10 4.83 8.22
N GLN A 303 -14.01 3.86 8.02
CA GLN A 303 -15.19 4.07 7.19
C GLN A 303 -16.15 5.12 7.79
N ASP A 304 -16.34 5.15 9.10
CA ASP A 304 -17.17 6.16 9.78
C ASP A 304 -16.66 7.57 9.47
N TYR A 305 -15.35 7.74 9.43
CA TYR A 305 -14.75 9.02 9.09
C TYR A 305 -14.82 9.31 7.58
N GLN A 306 -14.71 8.30 6.72
CA GLN A 306 -14.95 8.48 5.27
C GLN A 306 -16.37 8.93 4.96
N VAL A 307 -17.37 8.50 5.74
CA VAL A 307 -18.75 9.01 5.64
C VAL A 307 -18.81 10.49 6.03
N LYS A 308 -18.17 10.89 7.13
CA LYS A 308 -18.09 12.32 7.52
C LYS A 308 -17.44 13.20 6.46
N LEU A 309 -16.49 12.64 5.69
CA LEU A 309 -15.80 13.34 4.61
C LEU A 309 -16.56 13.32 3.28
N GLY A 310 -17.67 12.60 3.19
CA GLY A 310 -18.43 12.43 1.94
C GLY A 310 -17.76 11.51 0.91
N ALA A 311 -16.74 10.73 1.32
CA ALA A 311 -16.11 9.71 0.47
C ALA A 311 -16.96 8.43 0.41
N LEU A 312 -17.80 8.20 1.42
CA LEU A 312 -18.85 7.18 1.49
C LEU A 312 -20.16 7.86 1.84
N ASP A 313 -21.26 7.42 1.21
CA ASP A 313 -22.62 7.91 1.54
C ASP A 313 -23.09 7.40 2.90
N LYS A 314 -22.73 6.16 3.25
CA LYS A 314 -23.08 5.48 4.50
C LYS A 314 -22.07 4.38 4.82
N PRO A 315 -21.99 3.90 6.08
CA PRO A 315 -21.19 2.73 6.41
C PRO A 315 -21.66 1.51 5.60
N ILE A 316 -20.70 0.69 5.18
CA ILE A 316 -20.94 -0.58 4.49
C ILE A 316 -20.70 -1.75 5.44
N SER A 317 -21.28 -2.93 5.14
CA SER A 317 -20.89 -4.15 5.85
C SER A 317 -19.44 -4.50 5.53
N LEU A 318 -18.66 -4.83 6.56
CA LEU A 318 -17.31 -5.36 6.43
C LEU A 318 -17.29 -6.88 6.24
N ASP A 319 -18.46 -7.54 6.26
CA ASP A 319 -18.59 -8.97 6.03
C ASP A 319 -18.07 -9.33 4.65
N GLY A 320 -17.18 -10.33 4.58
CA GLY A 320 -16.55 -10.77 3.35
C GLY A 320 -15.50 -9.81 2.77
N LEU A 321 -15.23 -8.65 3.39
CA LEU A 321 -14.12 -7.80 2.99
C LEU A 321 -12.78 -8.45 3.35
N PHE A 322 -12.68 -9.03 4.53
CA PHE A 322 -11.44 -9.69 5.00
C PHE A 322 -11.56 -11.20 4.83
N ALA A 323 -10.77 -11.76 3.92
CA ALA A 323 -10.74 -13.19 3.65
C ALA A 323 -9.79 -13.92 4.63
N VAL A 324 -10.10 -13.83 5.94
CA VAL A 324 -9.27 -14.42 7.01
C VAL A 324 -9.08 -15.93 6.81
N SER A 325 -10.10 -16.65 6.34
CA SER A 325 -10.01 -18.08 6.05
C SER A 325 -8.99 -18.42 4.94
N VAL A 326 -8.79 -17.51 3.98
CA VAL A 326 -7.74 -17.64 2.95
C VAL A 326 -6.36 -17.52 3.60
N TYR A 327 -6.21 -16.52 4.48
CA TYR A 327 -4.96 -16.31 5.22
C TYR A 327 -4.60 -17.54 6.08
N ASP A 328 -5.55 -18.04 6.87
CA ASP A 328 -5.35 -19.21 7.74
C ASP A 328 -5.03 -20.48 6.93
N ARG A 329 -5.73 -20.71 5.82
CA ARG A 329 -5.46 -21.85 4.91
C ARG A 329 -4.06 -21.76 4.29
N ALA A 330 -3.63 -20.56 3.90
CA ALA A 330 -2.30 -20.34 3.34
C ALA A 330 -1.19 -20.66 4.37
N LEU A 331 -1.41 -20.39 5.66
CA LEU A 331 -0.47 -20.73 6.74
C LEU A 331 -0.48 -22.22 7.07
N ALA A 332 -1.63 -22.89 7.04
CA ALA A 332 -1.76 -24.32 7.35
C ALA A 332 -1.12 -25.23 6.28
N GLY A 333 -0.87 -24.74 5.09
CA GLY A 333 -0.25 -25.48 3.98
C GLY A 333 1.28 -25.37 3.90
N ASN A 334 1.94 -24.91 4.97
CA ASN A 334 3.41 -24.83 5.09
C ASN A 334 3.97 -26.10 5.73
#